data_02b61011cd61e8ce39c090ed16845813
#
_entry.id   02b61011cd61e8ce39c090ed16845813
#
_cell.length_a   1.000
_cell.length_b   1.000
_cell.length_c   1.000
_cell.angle_alpha   90.00
_cell.angle_beta   90.00
_cell.angle_gamma   90.00
#
_symmetry.space_group_name_H-M   'P 1'
#
loop_
_entity.id
_entity.type
_entity.pdbx_description
1 polymer ?
#
loop_
_entity_poly.entity_id
_entity_poly.type
_entity_poly.pdbx_seq_one_letter_code
_entity_poly.pdbx_strand_id
1 'polypeptide(L)'
;MKKYYLQVTIDSNLDASTKAVQDCNKILHQNGFAPFEINLYKSGNKYIKKVHNFLAFNHLNKIDEGALLVVPHPLYVNKRYIDILEKVKQKKHIKLAFLIHDLDSLRKLFLNAQDDFEYMDHKMYDISDYIIAHNDSMIEYLVSQGVAREKIHNLHIFDYLCDSNNTIKFDRSVSIAGNLDEKKSNYLAKLKDIKAVHFDLYGVHLNEEILASNITYHGAFPPDEINNQLYSGFGLVWDGSSIEKCDGNTGEYLKYNNPHKLSLYLVSGIPVVIWKEAAEAKFVEEHGLGITVNSLDELGEKFASLSEEEYFEMVKRVAVVSERLKNGYYLTQAIKEIEEA
;
A
#
# COMPACT_ATOMS: atom_id res chain seq x y z
N MET A 1 -21.32 16.76 -11.99
CA MET A 1 -19.87 17.07 -11.90
C MET A 1 -19.12 16.03 -12.70
N LYS A 2 -18.14 16.40 -13.57
CA LYS A 2 -17.25 15.44 -14.22
C LYS A 2 -16.21 14.94 -13.22
N LYS A 3 -15.82 13.67 -13.34
CA LYS A 3 -14.93 12.99 -12.39
C LYS A 3 -13.74 12.42 -13.14
N TYR A 4 -12.55 12.69 -12.62
CA TYR A 4 -11.28 12.25 -13.21
C TYR A 4 -10.35 11.66 -12.16
N TYR A 5 -9.50 10.72 -12.55
CA TYR A 5 -8.31 10.33 -11.79
C TYR A 5 -7.04 10.64 -12.59
N LEU A 6 -6.01 11.12 -11.90
CA LEU A 6 -4.74 11.45 -12.53
C LEU A 6 -3.93 10.19 -12.79
N GLN A 7 -3.69 9.88 -14.05
CA GLN A 7 -2.85 8.76 -14.49
C GLN A 7 -1.54 9.29 -15.06
N VAL A 8 -0.43 9.03 -14.37
CA VAL A 8 0.91 9.42 -14.81
C VAL A 8 1.63 8.21 -15.39
N THR A 9 2.05 8.30 -16.66
CA THR A 9 2.91 7.30 -17.31
C THR A 9 4.31 7.87 -17.50
N ILE A 10 5.35 7.03 -17.41
CA ILE A 10 6.74 7.44 -17.55
C ILE A 10 7.40 6.61 -18.64
N ASP A 11 8.01 7.32 -19.65
CA ASP A 11 8.70 6.71 -20.79
C ASP A 11 7.85 5.69 -21.57
N SER A 12 6.56 5.93 -21.69
CA SER A 12 5.60 5.04 -22.37
C SER A 12 5.46 3.65 -21.74
N ASN A 13 6.12 3.38 -20.62
CA ASN A 13 5.96 2.13 -19.87
C ASN A 13 4.84 2.29 -18.85
N LEU A 14 3.87 1.40 -18.91
CA LEU A 14 2.79 1.27 -17.91
C LEU A 14 3.33 0.85 -16.52
N ASP A 15 4.60 0.46 -16.44
CA ASP A 15 5.26 -0.08 -15.25
C ASP A 15 5.65 0.98 -14.19
N ALA A 16 5.31 2.25 -14.40
CA ALA A 16 5.61 3.30 -13.43
C ALA A 16 4.70 3.25 -12.20
N SER A 17 3.59 2.52 -12.27
CA SER A 17 2.64 2.39 -11.16
C SER A 17 2.73 1.01 -10.52
N THR A 18 2.81 0.99 -9.18
CA THR A 18 2.72 -0.25 -8.40
C THR A 18 1.33 -0.89 -8.57
N LYS A 19 1.20 -2.17 -8.26
CA LYS A 19 -0.10 -2.90 -8.27
C LYS A 19 -1.21 -2.10 -7.55
N ALA A 20 -0.91 -1.51 -6.39
CA ALA A 20 -1.86 -0.69 -5.64
C ALA A 20 -2.42 0.48 -6.46
N VAL A 21 -1.56 1.23 -7.15
CA VAL A 21 -2.01 2.37 -7.99
C VAL A 21 -2.84 1.88 -9.18
N GLN A 22 -2.44 0.78 -9.81
CA GLN A 22 -3.17 0.20 -10.95
C GLN A 22 -4.58 -0.26 -10.54
N ASP A 23 -4.68 -0.93 -9.39
CA ASP A 23 -5.97 -1.41 -8.87
C ASP A 23 -6.87 -0.24 -8.47
N CYS A 24 -6.33 0.79 -7.78
CA CYS A 24 -7.08 2.01 -7.48
C CYS A 24 -7.60 2.69 -8.76
N ASN A 25 -6.78 2.79 -9.81
CA ASN A 25 -7.21 3.36 -11.09
C ASN A 25 -8.34 2.55 -11.73
N LYS A 26 -8.27 1.21 -11.71
CA LYS A 26 -9.34 0.34 -12.20
C LYS A 26 -10.64 0.54 -11.42
N ILE A 27 -10.55 0.60 -10.09
CA ILE A 27 -11.71 0.82 -9.21
C ILE A 27 -12.33 2.21 -9.47
N LEU A 28 -11.51 3.26 -9.58
CA LEU A 28 -11.99 4.60 -9.92
C LEU A 28 -12.70 4.62 -11.28
N HIS A 29 -12.14 3.93 -12.28
CA HIS A 29 -12.78 3.81 -13.59
C HIS A 29 -14.14 3.09 -13.52
N GLN A 30 -14.25 2.00 -12.75
CA GLN A 30 -15.51 1.29 -12.49
C GLN A 30 -16.55 2.17 -11.78
N ASN A 31 -16.10 3.14 -10.97
CA ASN A 31 -16.95 4.13 -10.30
C ASN A 31 -17.23 5.39 -11.15
N GLY A 32 -16.98 5.34 -12.45
CA GLY A 32 -17.33 6.37 -13.42
C GLY A 32 -16.36 7.55 -13.50
N PHE A 33 -15.14 7.40 -12.98
CA PHE A 33 -14.05 8.36 -13.21
C PHE A 33 -13.36 8.10 -14.55
N ALA A 34 -13.09 9.14 -15.31
CA ALA A 34 -12.30 9.05 -16.53
C ALA A 34 -10.80 9.26 -16.23
N PRO A 35 -9.88 8.59 -16.91
CA PRO A 35 -8.46 8.88 -16.77
C PRO A 35 -8.14 10.28 -17.30
N PHE A 36 -7.35 11.03 -16.53
CA PHE A 36 -6.68 12.24 -17.00
C PHE A 36 -5.19 11.91 -17.13
N GLU A 37 -4.76 11.66 -18.36
CA GLU A 37 -3.44 11.12 -18.64
C GLU A 37 -2.38 12.21 -18.74
N ILE A 38 -1.23 11.98 -18.07
CA ILE A 38 -0.02 12.78 -18.18
C ILE A 38 1.17 11.86 -18.49
N ASN A 39 1.78 12.06 -19.66
CA ASN A 39 2.93 11.29 -20.08
C ASN A 39 4.22 12.06 -19.79
N LEU A 40 5.13 11.47 -19.02
CA LEU A 40 6.40 12.06 -18.62
C LEU A 40 7.59 11.27 -19.18
N TYR A 41 8.73 11.93 -19.31
CA TYR A 41 10.00 11.29 -19.68
C TYR A 41 10.99 11.31 -18.52
N LYS A 42 11.59 10.16 -18.22
CA LYS A 42 12.77 10.02 -17.32
C LYS A 42 14.05 9.88 -18.13
N SER A 43 13.99 9.23 -19.27
CA SER A 43 15.12 9.03 -20.19
C SER A 43 15.32 10.21 -21.17
N GLY A 44 16.47 10.26 -21.85
CA GLY A 44 16.77 11.21 -22.88
C GLY A 44 17.42 12.52 -22.42
N ASN A 45 17.48 13.50 -23.32
CA ASN A 45 18.17 14.78 -23.10
C ASN A 45 17.50 15.59 -21.96
N LYS A 46 18.31 16.05 -20.99
CA LYS A 46 17.86 16.77 -19.80
C LYS A 46 16.97 17.98 -20.09
N TYR A 47 17.31 18.76 -21.13
CA TYR A 47 16.57 19.98 -21.47
C TYR A 47 15.23 19.65 -22.16
N ILE A 48 15.24 18.72 -23.11
CA ILE A 48 14.03 18.26 -23.81
C ILE A 48 13.06 17.66 -22.80
N LYS A 49 13.55 16.80 -21.91
CA LYS A 49 12.78 16.20 -20.82
C LYS A 49 12.13 17.25 -19.93
N LYS A 50 12.89 18.26 -19.48
CA LYS A 50 12.38 19.32 -18.61
C LYS A 50 11.25 20.11 -19.28
N VAL A 51 11.42 20.47 -20.55
CA VAL A 51 10.39 21.20 -21.31
C VAL A 51 9.16 20.32 -21.54
N HIS A 52 9.36 19.07 -21.96
CA HIS A 52 8.27 18.13 -22.18
C HIS A 52 7.44 17.90 -20.91
N ASN A 53 8.09 17.58 -19.78
CA ASN A 53 7.39 17.31 -18.52
C ASN A 53 6.65 18.55 -17.99
N PHE A 54 7.22 19.75 -18.19
CA PHE A 54 6.51 20.98 -17.86
C PHE A 54 5.25 21.18 -18.72
N LEU A 55 5.36 20.94 -20.04
CA LEU A 55 4.21 21.02 -20.95
C LEU A 55 3.17 19.94 -20.67
N ALA A 56 3.62 18.73 -20.30
CA ALA A 56 2.73 17.64 -19.94
C ALA A 56 1.87 17.99 -18.71
N PHE A 57 2.44 18.55 -17.65
CA PHE A 57 1.65 19.03 -16.50
C PHE A 57 0.75 20.22 -16.84
N ASN A 58 1.16 21.10 -17.75
CA ASN A 58 0.29 22.17 -18.23
C ASN A 58 -0.97 21.65 -18.94
N HIS A 59 -0.98 20.40 -19.41
CA HIS A 59 -2.18 19.75 -19.94
C HIS A 59 -3.33 19.73 -18.93
N LEU A 60 -3.06 19.73 -17.63
CA LEU A 60 -4.08 19.86 -16.58
C LEU A 60 -4.99 21.09 -16.74
N ASN A 61 -4.53 22.14 -17.42
CA ASN A 61 -5.39 23.28 -17.75
C ASN A 61 -6.56 22.93 -18.69
N LYS A 62 -6.55 21.75 -19.32
CA LYS A 62 -7.66 21.27 -20.17
C LYS A 62 -8.75 20.54 -19.40
N ILE A 63 -8.57 20.31 -18.10
CA ILE A 63 -9.59 19.70 -17.27
C ILE A 63 -10.86 20.55 -17.28
N ASP A 64 -12.02 19.89 -17.18
CA ASP A 64 -13.29 20.58 -17.13
C ASP A 64 -13.43 21.43 -15.88
N GLU A 65 -14.08 22.58 -16.00
CA GLU A 65 -14.38 23.44 -14.87
C GLU A 65 -15.32 22.76 -13.88
N GLY A 66 -15.05 22.92 -12.60
CA GLY A 66 -15.83 22.31 -11.52
C GLY A 66 -15.72 20.79 -11.42
N ALA A 67 -14.75 20.15 -12.10
CA ALA A 67 -14.54 18.71 -12.01
C ALA A 67 -14.00 18.27 -10.64
N LEU A 68 -14.21 17.01 -10.29
CA LEU A 68 -13.49 16.31 -9.21
C LEU A 68 -12.31 15.57 -9.82
N LEU A 69 -11.09 15.81 -9.31
CA LEU A 69 -9.86 15.11 -9.71
C LEU A 69 -9.29 14.34 -8.52
N VAL A 70 -9.23 13.00 -8.64
CA VAL A 70 -8.49 12.15 -7.70
C VAL A 70 -7.02 12.10 -8.12
N VAL A 71 -6.13 12.42 -7.19
CA VAL A 71 -4.67 12.49 -7.40
C VAL A 71 -3.98 11.47 -6.50
N PRO A 72 -3.24 10.48 -7.04
CA PRO A 72 -2.42 9.60 -6.21
C PRO A 72 -1.27 10.40 -5.58
N HIS A 73 -0.99 10.17 -4.29
CA HIS A 73 0.07 10.86 -3.56
C HIS A 73 1.01 9.86 -2.87
N PRO A 74 2.35 10.06 -2.99
CA PRO A 74 3.01 11.09 -3.79
C PRO A 74 3.11 10.71 -5.27
N LEU A 75 3.22 11.73 -6.12
CA LEU A 75 3.74 11.52 -7.45
C LEU A 75 5.27 11.61 -7.39
N TYR A 76 5.97 10.53 -7.76
CA TYR A 76 7.45 10.47 -7.75
C TYR A 76 8.08 11.22 -8.93
N VAL A 77 7.74 12.51 -9.03
CA VAL A 77 8.17 13.45 -10.04
C VAL A 77 8.68 14.74 -9.39
N ASN A 78 9.02 15.77 -10.19
CA ASN A 78 9.46 17.02 -9.61
C ASN A 78 8.36 17.67 -8.75
N LYS A 79 8.68 18.09 -7.53
CA LYS A 79 7.75 18.69 -6.55
C LYS A 79 6.86 19.83 -7.09
N ARG A 80 7.29 20.51 -8.15
CA ARG A 80 6.51 21.62 -8.76
C ARG A 80 5.17 21.19 -9.36
N TYR A 81 4.93 19.88 -9.52
CA TYR A 81 3.62 19.43 -10.01
C TYR A 81 2.48 19.87 -9.09
N ILE A 82 2.75 19.92 -7.78
CA ILE A 82 1.72 20.28 -6.81
C ILE A 82 1.36 21.77 -6.89
N ASP A 83 2.32 22.63 -7.24
CA ASP A 83 2.07 24.06 -7.50
C ASP A 83 1.22 24.25 -8.76
N ILE A 84 1.38 23.37 -9.76
CA ILE A 84 0.56 23.39 -10.97
C ILE A 84 -0.87 22.96 -10.64
N LEU A 85 -1.05 21.91 -9.84
CA LEU A 85 -2.37 21.49 -9.35
C LEU A 85 -3.10 22.62 -8.60
N GLU A 86 -2.41 23.32 -7.70
CA GLU A 86 -2.98 24.48 -7.01
C GLU A 86 -3.48 25.56 -7.97
N LYS A 87 -2.66 25.94 -8.94
CA LYS A 87 -3.02 26.96 -9.96
C LYS A 87 -4.21 26.50 -10.82
N VAL A 88 -4.25 25.22 -11.19
CA VAL A 88 -5.36 24.66 -11.96
C VAL A 88 -6.62 24.62 -11.11
N LYS A 89 -6.52 24.23 -9.85
CA LYS A 89 -7.63 24.26 -8.87
C LYS A 89 -8.27 25.65 -8.82
N GLN A 90 -7.45 26.68 -8.59
CA GLN A 90 -7.92 28.06 -8.51
C GLN A 90 -8.55 28.56 -9.82
N LYS A 91 -7.93 28.25 -10.96
CA LYS A 91 -8.35 28.72 -12.29
C LYS A 91 -9.62 28.02 -12.79
N LYS A 92 -9.75 26.73 -12.51
CA LYS A 92 -10.82 25.85 -13.02
C LYS A 92 -11.88 25.50 -11.99
N HIS A 93 -11.73 25.99 -10.77
CA HIS A 93 -12.64 25.71 -9.65
C HIS A 93 -12.88 24.21 -9.43
N ILE A 94 -11.85 23.38 -9.71
CA ILE A 94 -11.95 21.93 -9.50
C ILE A 94 -11.83 21.58 -8.03
N LYS A 95 -12.40 20.44 -7.64
CA LYS A 95 -12.17 19.82 -6.36
C LYS A 95 -11.02 18.81 -6.47
N LEU A 96 -10.10 18.79 -5.50
CA LEU A 96 -8.98 17.86 -5.41
C LEU A 96 -9.21 16.85 -4.29
N ALA A 97 -9.24 15.57 -4.65
CA ALA A 97 -9.20 14.47 -3.71
C ALA A 97 -7.83 13.78 -3.81
N PHE A 98 -7.04 13.77 -2.73
CA PHE A 98 -5.77 13.05 -2.75
C PHE A 98 -5.95 11.66 -2.16
N LEU A 99 -5.57 10.63 -2.93
CA LEU A 99 -5.47 9.25 -2.48
C LEU A 99 -4.03 8.99 -2.04
N ILE A 100 -3.81 8.89 -0.74
CA ILE A 100 -2.48 8.64 -0.19
C ILE A 100 -2.09 7.19 -0.45
N HIS A 101 -0.97 6.96 -1.13
CA HIS A 101 -0.29 5.68 -1.23
C HIS A 101 0.87 5.58 -0.26
N ASP A 102 1.55 6.71 -0.02
CA ASP A 102 2.60 6.86 0.99
C ASP A 102 2.71 8.31 1.44
N LEU A 103 3.20 8.54 2.65
CA LEU A 103 3.69 9.83 3.12
C LEU A 103 5.21 9.73 3.29
N ASP A 104 5.96 10.14 2.25
CA ASP A 104 7.41 9.97 2.26
C ASP A 104 8.14 10.89 3.24
N SER A 105 7.54 12.03 3.64
CA SER A 105 8.03 12.82 4.76
C SER A 105 8.01 12.04 6.07
N LEU A 106 7.01 11.19 6.28
CA LEU A 106 6.86 10.35 7.47
C LEU A 106 7.67 9.05 7.34
N ARG A 107 7.63 8.40 6.15
CA ARG A 107 8.34 7.14 5.88
C ARG A 107 9.86 7.29 5.86
N LYS A 108 10.38 8.47 5.47
CA LYS A 108 11.81 8.83 5.41
C LYS A 108 12.67 7.86 4.59
N LEU A 109 12.11 7.31 3.52
CA LEU A 109 12.81 6.36 2.65
C LEU A 109 13.86 7.06 1.78
N PHE A 110 13.61 8.30 1.38
CA PHE A 110 14.43 9.09 0.46
C PHE A 110 15.06 10.29 1.18
N LEU A 111 15.99 10.06 2.09
CA LEU A 111 16.59 11.10 2.93
C LEU A 111 17.17 12.27 2.15
N ASN A 112 17.75 12.03 0.96
CA ASN A 112 18.28 13.09 0.09
C ASN A 112 17.21 13.98 -0.57
N ALA A 113 15.95 13.61 -0.49
CA ALA A 113 14.81 14.34 -1.03
C ALA A 113 13.76 14.68 0.06
N GLN A 114 14.13 14.57 1.33
CA GLN A 114 13.22 14.76 2.46
C GLN A 114 12.49 16.09 2.40
N ASP A 115 13.21 17.20 2.19
CA ASP A 115 12.63 18.56 2.08
C ASP A 115 11.62 18.66 0.91
N ASP A 116 11.84 17.92 -0.18
CA ASP A 116 10.92 17.92 -1.31
C ASP A 116 9.64 17.17 -0.97
N PHE A 117 9.72 16.06 -0.23
CA PHE A 117 8.55 15.30 0.23
C PHE A 117 7.78 16.05 1.32
N GLU A 118 8.47 16.65 2.28
CA GLU A 118 7.84 17.51 3.29
C GLU A 118 7.07 18.67 2.63
N TYR A 119 7.67 19.32 1.65
CA TYR A 119 6.99 20.36 0.87
C TYR A 119 5.73 19.84 0.16
N MET A 120 5.83 18.67 -0.49
CA MET A 120 4.70 18.10 -1.23
C MET A 120 3.56 17.67 -0.29
N ASP A 121 3.89 17.05 0.84
CA ASP A 121 2.90 16.59 1.81
C ASP A 121 2.16 17.78 2.43
N HIS A 122 2.88 18.82 2.92
CA HIS A 122 2.24 20.02 3.45
C HIS A 122 1.40 20.75 2.40
N LYS A 123 1.91 20.85 1.17
CA LYS A 123 1.15 21.50 0.11
C LYS A 123 -0.11 20.71 -0.26
N MET A 124 -0.05 19.39 -0.24
CA MET A 124 -1.21 18.52 -0.41
C MET A 124 -2.26 18.78 0.69
N TYR A 125 -1.83 18.93 1.97
CA TYR A 125 -2.75 19.26 3.07
C TYR A 125 -3.48 20.58 2.81
N ASP A 126 -2.76 21.61 2.35
CA ASP A 126 -3.30 22.94 2.11
C ASP A 126 -4.33 22.98 0.97
N ILE A 127 -4.01 22.31 -0.15
CA ILE A 127 -4.81 22.43 -1.38
C ILE A 127 -5.91 21.37 -1.53
N SER A 128 -5.93 20.34 -0.68
CA SER A 128 -6.95 19.28 -0.76
C SER A 128 -8.34 19.78 -0.37
N ASP A 129 -9.36 19.34 -1.10
CA ASP A 129 -10.75 19.37 -0.65
C ASP A 129 -11.07 18.09 0.10
N TYR A 130 -10.51 16.96 -0.35
CA TYR A 130 -10.66 15.64 0.26
C TYR A 130 -9.32 14.90 0.30
N ILE A 131 -9.11 14.07 1.32
CA ILE A 131 -7.96 13.19 1.47
C ILE A 131 -8.48 11.79 1.80
N ILE A 132 -8.10 10.78 1.02
CA ILE A 132 -8.33 9.38 1.34
C ILE A 132 -7.07 8.89 2.05
N ALA A 133 -7.15 8.73 3.36
CA ALA A 133 -6.08 8.27 4.23
C ALA A 133 -6.18 6.75 4.46
N HIS A 134 -5.08 6.13 4.84
CA HIS A 134 -4.98 4.68 4.96
C HIS A 134 -5.93 4.11 6.03
N ASN A 135 -5.86 4.63 7.26
CA ASN A 135 -6.49 4.10 8.46
C ASN A 135 -6.61 5.17 9.54
N ASP A 136 -7.17 4.80 10.69
CA ASP A 136 -7.36 5.73 11.81
C ASP A 136 -6.04 6.37 12.31
N SER A 137 -4.95 5.61 12.37
CA SER A 137 -3.65 6.15 12.83
C SER A 137 -3.09 7.21 11.88
N MET A 138 -3.24 7.02 10.56
CA MET A 138 -2.86 8.04 9.59
C MET A 138 -3.79 9.24 9.66
N ILE A 139 -5.08 9.05 9.90
CA ILE A 139 -6.04 10.14 10.09
C ILE A 139 -5.64 10.98 11.30
N GLU A 140 -5.33 10.37 12.44
CA GLU A 140 -4.88 11.07 13.65
C GLU A 140 -3.58 11.85 13.38
N TYR A 141 -2.64 11.26 12.64
CA TYR A 141 -1.43 11.95 12.21
C TYR A 141 -1.75 13.19 11.36
N LEU A 142 -2.59 13.07 10.32
CA LEU A 142 -2.96 14.20 9.46
C LEU A 142 -3.68 15.31 10.24
N VAL A 143 -4.56 14.97 11.17
CA VAL A 143 -5.22 15.93 12.05
C VAL A 143 -4.18 16.65 12.94
N SER A 144 -3.18 15.93 13.45
CA SER A 144 -2.07 16.54 14.21
C SER A 144 -1.21 17.49 13.38
N GLN A 145 -1.18 17.31 12.05
CA GLN A 145 -0.54 18.24 11.11
C GLN A 145 -1.44 19.43 10.71
N GLY A 146 -2.63 19.56 11.30
CA GLY A 146 -3.55 20.66 11.06
C GLY A 146 -4.57 20.45 9.93
N VAL A 147 -4.67 19.23 9.37
CA VAL A 147 -5.69 18.91 8.39
C VAL A 147 -7.05 18.78 9.07
N ALA A 148 -8.06 19.49 8.56
CA ALA A 148 -9.41 19.43 9.08
C ALA A 148 -10.01 18.01 8.92
N ARG A 149 -10.54 17.45 10.03
CA ARG A 149 -11.01 16.06 10.08
C ARG A 149 -12.09 15.74 9.03
N GLU A 150 -12.95 16.69 8.75
CA GLU A 150 -14.05 16.58 7.79
C GLU A 150 -13.61 16.42 6.32
N LYS A 151 -12.34 16.71 6.01
CA LYS A 151 -11.76 16.47 4.69
C LYS A 151 -11.22 15.05 4.52
N ILE A 152 -11.08 14.30 5.63
CA ILE A 152 -10.33 13.02 5.62
C ILE A 152 -11.30 11.85 5.66
N HIS A 153 -11.20 10.99 4.65
CA HIS A 153 -11.95 9.76 4.48
C HIS A 153 -11.05 8.55 4.73
N ASN A 154 -11.57 7.52 5.41
CA ASN A 154 -10.81 6.35 5.77
C ASN A 154 -10.90 5.29 4.65
N LEU A 155 -9.74 4.86 4.13
CA LEU A 155 -9.66 3.74 3.19
C LEU A 155 -9.85 2.38 3.88
N HIS A 156 -9.51 2.31 5.16
CA HIS A 156 -9.43 1.11 6.00
C HIS A 156 -8.33 0.14 5.57
N ILE A 157 -8.36 -0.36 4.35
CA ILE A 157 -7.35 -1.25 3.77
C ILE A 157 -7.32 -1.06 2.26
N PHE A 158 -6.18 -1.22 1.62
CA PHE A 158 -6.10 -1.19 0.15
C PHE A 158 -6.80 -2.41 -0.45
N ASP A 159 -7.67 -2.16 -1.43
CA ASP A 159 -8.22 -3.23 -2.28
C ASP A 159 -7.10 -3.89 -3.10
N TYR A 160 -7.34 -5.14 -3.50
CA TYR A 160 -6.40 -5.92 -4.31
C TYR A 160 -7.18 -6.74 -5.33
N LEU A 161 -7.23 -6.27 -6.56
CA LEU A 161 -7.99 -6.91 -7.64
C LEU A 161 -7.24 -8.13 -8.17
N CYS A 162 -7.80 -9.31 -8.01
CA CYS A 162 -7.26 -10.55 -8.55
C CYS A 162 -8.34 -11.63 -8.67
N ASP A 163 -8.07 -12.64 -9.51
CA ASP A 163 -8.89 -13.84 -9.65
C ASP A 163 -8.19 -14.99 -8.92
N SER A 164 -8.37 -15.10 -7.60
CA SER A 164 -7.83 -16.21 -6.82
C SER A 164 -8.93 -17.03 -6.15
N ASN A 165 -8.84 -18.35 -6.24
CA ASN A 165 -9.72 -19.31 -5.59
C ASN A 165 -8.88 -20.47 -5.04
N ASN A 166 -8.01 -20.19 -4.07
CA ASN A 166 -7.15 -21.20 -3.49
C ASN A 166 -7.93 -22.12 -2.54
N THR A 167 -7.61 -23.40 -2.59
CA THR A 167 -8.02 -24.34 -1.54
C THR A 167 -7.00 -24.25 -0.41
N ILE A 168 -7.40 -23.62 0.70
CA ILE A 168 -6.50 -23.34 1.82
C ILE A 168 -6.24 -24.62 2.61
N LYS A 169 -4.98 -24.84 2.96
CA LYS A 169 -4.53 -25.96 3.81
C LYS A 169 -4.03 -25.43 5.16
N PHE A 170 -4.35 -26.18 6.21
CA PHE A 170 -3.76 -25.90 7.52
C PHE A 170 -2.27 -26.17 7.50
N ASP A 171 -1.50 -25.17 7.92
CA ASP A 171 -0.07 -25.26 8.16
C ASP A 171 0.33 -24.22 9.23
N ARG A 172 1.44 -24.46 9.89
CA ARG A 172 2.07 -23.54 10.85
C ARG A 172 3.31 -22.87 10.26
N SER A 173 3.37 -22.78 8.94
CA SER A 173 4.40 -22.03 8.22
C SER A 173 4.02 -20.56 8.05
N VAL A 174 5.02 -19.74 7.71
CA VAL A 174 4.88 -18.31 7.50
C VAL A 174 5.42 -17.92 6.15
N SER A 175 4.54 -17.40 5.29
CA SER A 175 4.88 -16.88 3.96
C SER A 175 5.30 -15.42 4.03
N ILE A 176 6.42 -15.10 3.39
CA ILE A 176 6.96 -13.74 3.27
C ILE A 176 7.09 -13.41 1.79
N ALA A 177 6.23 -12.52 1.29
CA ALA A 177 6.19 -12.15 -0.12
C ALA A 177 6.56 -10.68 -0.34
N GLY A 178 7.39 -10.41 -1.36
CA GLY A 178 7.76 -9.06 -1.79
C GLY A 178 9.23 -8.84 -2.08
N ASN A 179 9.74 -7.64 -1.75
CA ASN A 179 11.16 -7.33 -1.87
C ASN A 179 11.92 -7.86 -0.65
N LEU A 180 12.83 -8.82 -0.89
CA LEU A 180 13.62 -9.50 0.13
C LEU A 180 15.01 -8.87 0.33
N ASP A 181 15.25 -7.64 -0.17
CA ASP A 181 16.51 -6.91 0.00
C ASP A 181 16.79 -6.68 1.49
N GLU A 182 17.97 -7.10 1.95
CA GLU A 182 18.43 -6.95 3.33
C GLU A 182 18.40 -5.50 3.85
N LYS A 183 18.62 -4.52 2.97
CA LYS A 183 18.54 -3.10 3.35
C LYS A 183 17.16 -2.69 3.86
N LYS A 184 16.11 -3.38 3.41
CA LYS A 184 14.74 -3.16 3.82
C LYS A 184 14.26 -4.16 4.86
N SER A 185 14.71 -5.40 4.76
CA SER A 185 14.17 -6.55 5.47
C SER A 185 15.28 -7.38 6.14
N ASN A 186 16.20 -6.71 6.84
CA ASN A 186 17.35 -7.40 7.48
C ASN A 186 16.95 -8.41 8.57
N TYR A 187 15.73 -8.32 9.09
CA TYR A 187 15.17 -9.34 9.99
C TYR A 187 15.16 -10.75 9.37
N LEU A 188 15.14 -10.87 8.03
CA LEU A 188 15.15 -12.14 7.32
C LEU A 188 16.36 -13.00 7.70
N ALA A 189 17.53 -12.37 7.90
CA ALA A 189 18.75 -13.08 8.29
C ALA A 189 18.66 -13.74 9.70
N LYS A 190 17.72 -13.30 10.54
CA LYS A 190 17.49 -13.80 11.89
C LYS A 190 16.41 -14.87 11.97
N LEU A 191 15.62 -15.08 10.91
CA LEU A 191 14.54 -16.08 10.89
C LEU A 191 15.07 -17.52 11.09
N LYS A 192 16.31 -17.79 10.68
CA LYS A 192 16.97 -19.06 10.91
C LYS A 192 17.08 -19.46 12.39
N ASP A 193 17.00 -18.48 13.29
CA ASP A 193 17.11 -18.70 14.74
C ASP A 193 15.76 -19.14 15.36
N ILE A 194 14.65 -18.88 14.68
CA ILE A 194 13.27 -19.28 15.08
C ILE A 194 12.99 -20.72 14.59
N LYS A 195 13.63 -21.72 15.21
CA LYS A 195 13.60 -23.11 14.75
C LYS A 195 12.22 -23.79 14.78
N ALA A 196 11.29 -23.27 15.57
CA ALA A 196 9.95 -23.84 15.72
C ALA A 196 9.00 -23.50 14.57
N VAL A 197 9.41 -22.60 13.64
CA VAL A 197 8.57 -22.11 12.55
C VAL A 197 9.29 -22.30 11.22
N HIS A 198 8.55 -22.74 10.20
CA HIS A 198 9.05 -22.78 8.83
C HIS A 198 8.65 -21.49 8.10
N PHE A 199 9.59 -20.91 7.34
CA PHE A 199 9.40 -19.68 6.59
C PHE A 199 9.52 -19.95 5.09
N ASP A 200 8.50 -19.56 4.33
CA ASP A 200 8.43 -19.67 2.89
C ASP A 200 8.64 -18.28 2.26
N LEU A 201 9.74 -18.08 1.54
CA LEU A 201 10.14 -16.80 0.98
C LEU A 201 9.79 -16.72 -0.51
N TYR A 202 9.08 -15.65 -0.90
CA TYR A 202 8.68 -15.36 -2.27
C TYR A 202 9.08 -13.93 -2.65
N GLY A 203 9.95 -13.75 -3.64
CA GLY A 203 10.29 -12.39 -4.05
C GLY A 203 11.66 -12.24 -4.69
N VAL A 204 12.04 -11.00 -4.92
CA VAL A 204 13.30 -10.62 -5.56
C VAL A 204 14.33 -10.16 -4.54
N HIS A 205 15.61 -10.14 -4.94
CA HIS A 205 16.76 -9.62 -4.18
C HIS A 205 17.08 -10.39 -2.89
N LEU A 206 16.71 -11.68 -2.83
CA LEU A 206 17.12 -12.53 -1.70
C LEU A 206 18.64 -12.70 -1.68
N ASN A 207 19.25 -12.52 -0.50
CA ASN A 207 20.58 -13.06 -0.22
C ASN A 207 20.43 -14.53 0.20
N GLU A 208 20.90 -15.46 -0.64
CA GLU A 208 20.74 -16.91 -0.39
C GLU A 208 21.55 -17.40 0.83
N GLU A 209 22.48 -16.61 1.36
CA GLU A 209 23.26 -16.95 2.58
C GLU A 209 22.36 -17.05 3.84
N ILE A 210 21.16 -16.50 3.81
CA ILE A 210 20.22 -16.60 4.93
C ILE A 210 19.47 -17.93 4.97
N LEU A 211 19.52 -18.74 3.90
CA LEU A 211 18.81 -20.01 3.82
C LEU A 211 19.27 -20.98 4.91
N ALA A 212 18.32 -21.66 5.51
CA ALA A 212 18.52 -22.60 6.60
C ALA A 212 17.48 -23.72 6.54
N SER A 213 17.58 -24.72 7.40
CA SER A 213 16.66 -25.87 7.41
C SER A 213 15.19 -25.52 7.62
N ASN A 214 14.91 -24.36 8.21
CA ASN A 214 13.58 -23.84 8.46
C ASN A 214 13.20 -22.68 7.49
N ILE A 215 13.93 -22.48 6.40
CA ILE A 215 13.67 -21.43 5.41
C ILE A 215 13.72 -22.05 4.01
N THR A 216 12.64 -21.88 3.25
CA THR A 216 12.56 -22.29 1.85
C THR A 216 12.34 -21.06 0.96
N TYR A 217 13.11 -20.97 -0.13
CA TYR A 217 12.92 -19.94 -1.15
C TYR A 217 12.24 -20.51 -2.38
N HIS A 218 11.14 -19.90 -2.79
CA HIS A 218 10.30 -20.32 -3.90
C HIS A 218 10.49 -19.48 -5.17
N GLY A 219 11.37 -18.48 -5.15
CA GLY A 219 11.57 -17.58 -6.28
C GLY A 219 10.66 -16.37 -6.26
N ALA A 220 10.67 -15.63 -7.37
CA ALA A 220 9.87 -14.44 -7.57
C ALA A 220 8.72 -14.72 -8.54
N PHE A 221 7.55 -14.18 -8.24
CA PHE A 221 6.34 -14.29 -9.06
C PHE A 221 5.81 -12.90 -9.42
N PRO A 222 5.16 -12.75 -10.59
CA PRO A 222 4.45 -11.52 -10.91
C PRO A 222 3.35 -11.21 -9.88
N PRO A 223 2.99 -9.92 -9.68
CA PRO A 223 1.96 -9.53 -8.71
C PRO A 223 0.59 -10.18 -8.92
N ASP A 224 0.25 -10.55 -10.16
CA ASP A 224 -1.02 -11.20 -10.50
C ASP A 224 -0.97 -12.74 -10.38
N GLU A 225 0.21 -13.33 -10.07
CA GLU A 225 0.41 -14.78 -9.96
C GLU A 225 0.79 -15.23 -8.55
N ILE A 226 1.41 -14.35 -7.76
CA ILE A 226 1.90 -14.68 -6.40
C ILE A 226 0.77 -15.14 -5.48
N ASN A 227 -0.43 -14.60 -5.60
CA ASN A 227 -1.59 -15.00 -4.82
C ASN A 227 -1.95 -16.48 -4.98
N ASN A 228 -1.65 -17.10 -6.11
CA ASN A 228 -1.89 -18.52 -6.36
C ASN A 228 -0.85 -19.44 -5.70
N GLN A 229 0.28 -18.88 -5.23
CA GLN A 229 1.33 -19.63 -4.52
C GLN A 229 1.08 -19.68 -3.01
N LEU A 230 0.22 -18.77 -2.50
CA LEU A 230 -0.04 -18.55 -1.08
C LEU A 230 -1.35 -19.27 -0.70
N TYR A 231 -1.27 -20.55 -0.33
CA TYR A 231 -2.46 -21.37 -0.07
C TYR A 231 -2.39 -22.14 1.26
N SER A 232 -1.40 -21.87 2.10
CA SER A 232 -1.26 -22.50 3.41
C SER A 232 -0.57 -21.57 4.42
N GLY A 233 -0.70 -21.86 5.70
CA GLY A 233 -0.03 -21.12 6.77
C GLY A 233 -0.50 -19.68 6.89
N PHE A 234 0.42 -18.79 7.22
CA PHE A 234 0.14 -17.38 7.51
C PHE A 234 0.99 -16.46 6.63
N GLY A 235 0.45 -15.32 6.23
CA GLY A 235 1.21 -14.26 5.59
C GLY A 235 1.83 -13.31 6.62
N LEU A 236 3.13 -12.96 6.49
CA LEU A 236 3.81 -12.07 7.44
C LEU A 236 3.73 -10.60 7.04
N VAL A 237 3.17 -9.78 7.92
CA VAL A 237 3.17 -8.32 7.82
C VAL A 237 4.20 -7.77 8.83
N TRP A 238 5.44 -7.62 8.34
CA TRP A 238 6.59 -7.20 9.13
C TRP A 238 7.59 -6.46 8.25
N ASP A 239 8.24 -5.43 8.78
CA ASP A 239 9.33 -4.70 8.13
C ASP A 239 10.38 -4.27 9.18
N GLY A 240 11.61 -3.99 8.74
CA GLY A 240 12.69 -3.53 9.59
C GLY A 240 13.87 -4.51 9.71
N SER A 241 14.68 -4.34 10.73
CA SER A 241 15.93 -5.09 10.89
C SER A 241 15.91 -6.12 12.03
N SER A 242 14.88 -6.12 12.86
CA SER A 242 14.76 -6.97 14.05
C SER A 242 13.60 -7.95 13.96
N ILE A 243 13.74 -9.10 14.62
CA ILE A 243 12.64 -10.04 14.89
C ILE A 243 11.88 -9.68 16.17
N GLU A 244 12.45 -8.82 17.03
CA GLU A 244 11.85 -8.41 18.31
C GLU A 244 10.79 -7.34 18.14
N LYS A 245 10.88 -6.50 17.11
CA LYS A 245 9.92 -5.45 16.73
C LYS A 245 10.17 -4.97 15.31
N CYS A 246 9.19 -4.34 14.70
CA CYS A 246 9.39 -3.59 13.47
C CYS A 246 10.11 -2.27 13.80
N ASP A 247 11.30 -2.08 13.25
CA ASP A 247 12.19 -0.97 13.53
C ASP A 247 12.69 -0.26 12.27
N GLY A 248 13.43 0.84 12.48
CA GLY A 248 13.90 1.68 11.38
C GLY A 248 12.76 2.39 10.64
N ASN A 249 13.10 3.11 9.59
CA ASN A 249 12.11 3.96 8.90
C ASN A 249 10.93 3.18 8.33
N THR A 250 11.17 2.02 7.74
CA THR A 250 10.11 1.18 7.14
C THR A 250 9.29 0.43 8.18
N GLY A 251 9.92 -0.04 9.27
CA GLY A 251 9.22 -0.72 10.36
C GLY A 251 8.35 0.24 11.18
N GLU A 252 8.90 1.40 11.57
CA GLU A 252 8.13 2.42 12.29
C GLU A 252 6.98 2.99 11.45
N TYR A 253 7.11 3.02 10.12
CA TYR A 253 6.04 3.47 9.22
C TYR A 253 4.82 2.54 9.25
N LEU A 254 4.96 1.26 9.62
CA LEU A 254 3.82 0.35 9.81
C LEU A 254 2.81 0.84 10.85
N LYS A 255 3.20 1.73 11.76
CA LYS A 255 2.28 2.39 12.72
C LYS A 255 1.27 3.33 12.06
N TYR A 256 1.43 3.60 10.77
CA TYR A 256 0.62 4.58 10.04
C TYR A 256 0.04 4.05 8.73
N ASN A 257 0.75 3.16 8.03
CA ASN A 257 0.38 2.79 6.67
C ASN A 257 -0.46 1.51 6.58
N ASN A 258 -1.08 1.34 5.40
CA ASN A 258 -1.71 0.09 4.97
C ASN A 258 -0.73 -0.67 4.07
N PRO A 259 0.03 -1.64 4.59
CA PRO A 259 0.99 -2.38 3.78
C PRO A 259 0.25 -3.29 2.79
N HIS A 260 0.51 -3.13 1.50
CA HIS A 260 -0.16 -3.86 0.42
C HIS A 260 0.01 -5.39 0.50
N LYS A 261 1.05 -5.86 1.23
CA LYS A 261 1.24 -7.29 1.54
C LYS A 261 0.10 -7.87 2.40
N LEU A 262 -0.53 -7.06 3.27
CA LEU A 262 -1.69 -7.49 4.03
C LEU A 262 -2.84 -7.88 3.09
N SER A 263 -3.18 -7.00 2.15
CA SER A 263 -4.21 -7.27 1.16
C SER A 263 -3.89 -8.48 0.29
N LEU A 264 -2.62 -8.64 -0.14
CA LEU A 264 -2.16 -9.81 -0.89
C LEU A 264 -2.45 -11.12 -0.15
N TYR A 265 -2.09 -11.23 1.12
CA TYR A 265 -2.33 -12.46 1.90
C TYR A 265 -3.81 -12.74 2.08
N LEU A 266 -4.60 -11.71 2.38
CA LEU A 266 -6.05 -11.85 2.56
C LEU A 266 -6.75 -12.27 1.26
N VAL A 267 -6.39 -11.71 0.09
CA VAL A 267 -6.99 -12.15 -1.18
C VAL A 267 -6.51 -13.53 -1.61
N SER A 268 -5.35 -13.97 -1.12
CA SER A 268 -4.87 -15.35 -1.31
C SER A 268 -5.66 -16.36 -0.47
N GLY A 269 -6.41 -15.89 0.54
CA GLY A 269 -7.25 -16.70 1.43
C GLY A 269 -6.56 -17.13 2.72
N ILE A 270 -5.31 -16.72 2.98
CA ILE A 270 -4.57 -17.11 4.20
C ILE A 270 -4.67 -16.05 5.28
N PRO A 271 -4.78 -16.44 6.56
CA PRO A 271 -4.68 -15.51 7.69
C PRO A 271 -3.26 -14.93 7.79
N VAL A 272 -3.12 -13.89 8.62
CA VAL A 272 -1.85 -13.16 8.73
C VAL A 272 -1.25 -13.22 10.12
N VAL A 273 0.07 -13.06 10.18
CA VAL A 273 0.81 -12.62 11.37
C VAL A 273 1.18 -11.17 11.14
N ILE A 274 0.84 -10.31 12.09
CA ILE A 274 1.12 -8.87 12.00
C ILE A 274 1.72 -8.35 13.31
N TRP A 275 2.63 -7.37 13.19
CA TRP A 275 3.16 -6.67 14.34
C TRP A 275 2.05 -5.94 15.11
N LYS A 276 2.00 -6.12 16.42
CA LYS A 276 0.92 -5.60 17.27
C LYS A 276 0.79 -4.07 17.26
N GLU A 277 1.91 -3.34 17.07
CA GLU A 277 1.90 -1.89 16.98
C GLU A 277 1.68 -1.36 15.55
N ALA A 278 1.50 -2.22 14.56
CA ALA A 278 1.12 -1.80 13.23
C ALA A 278 -0.31 -1.22 13.23
N ALA A 279 -0.55 -0.17 12.46
CA ALA A 279 -1.87 0.46 12.36
C ALA A 279 -2.97 -0.55 11.98
N GLU A 280 -2.65 -1.47 11.08
CA GLU A 280 -3.56 -2.51 10.61
C GLU A 280 -3.74 -3.69 11.60
N ALA A 281 -3.00 -3.74 12.70
CA ALA A 281 -3.20 -4.77 13.73
C ALA A 281 -4.63 -4.72 14.29
N LYS A 282 -5.16 -3.51 14.51
CA LYS A 282 -6.55 -3.30 14.95
C LYS A 282 -7.56 -3.90 13.95
N PHE A 283 -7.38 -3.64 12.66
CA PHE A 283 -8.25 -4.20 11.61
C PHE A 283 -8.19 -5.73 11.60
N VAL A 284 -7.00 -6.32 11.73
CA VAL A 284 -6.80 -7.77 11.79
C VAL A 284 -7.49 -8.37 13.01
N GLU A 285 -7.36 -7.76 14.20
CA GLU A 285 -7.98 -8.23 15.45
C GLU A 285 -9.52 -8.12 15.40
N GLU A 286 -10.05 -6.97 15.02
CA GLU A 286 -11.51 -6.72 14.97
C GLU A 286 -12.23 -7.66 14.01
N HIS A 287 -11.58 -8.02 12.90
CA HIS A 287 -12.16 -8.93 11.90
C HIS A 287 -11.74 -10.40 12.13
N GLY A 288 -10.83 -10.68 13.07
CA GLY A 288 -10.32 -12.02 13.35
C GLY A 288 -9.60 -12.67 12.17
N LEU A 289 -8.71 -11.91 11.49
CA LEU A 289 -8.05 -12.30 10.24
C LEU A 289 -6.68 -12.94 10.46
N GLY A 290 -6.25 -13.09 11.71
CA GLY A 290 -4.92 -13.62 11.99
C GLY A 290 -4.48 -13.40 13.43
N ILE A 291 -3.16 -13.33 13.62
CA ILE A 291 -2.49 -13.30 14.93
C ILE A 291 -1.63 -12.04 15.01
N THR A 292 -1.77 -11.28 16.10
CA THR A 292 -0.88 -10.17 16.42
C THR A 292 0.27 -10.65 17.32
N VAL A 293 1.49 -10.15 17.07
CA VAL A 293 2.68 -10.47 17.85
C VAL A 293 3.49 -9.21 18.17
N ASN A 294 4.11 -9.16 19.35
CA ASN A 294 5.09 -8.11 19.65
C ASN A 294 6.46 -8.44 19.02
N SER A 295 6.84 -9.75 19.06
CA SER A 295 8.07 -10.30 18.51
C SER A 295 7.78 -11.55 17.70
N LEU A 296 8.60 -11.82 16.67
CA LEU A 296 8.51 -13.08 15.90
C LEU A 296 8.91 -14.29 16.74
N ASP A 297 9.61 -14.11 17.86
CA ASP A 297 9.94 -15.20 18.80
C ASP A 297 8.70 -15.82 19.45
N GLU A 298 7.58 -15.08 19.54
CA GLU A 298 6.30 -15.59 20.05
C GLU A 298 5.66 -16.66 19.15
N LEU A 299 6.06 -16.73 17.89
CA LEU A 299 5.39 -17.58 16.89
C LEU A 299 5.40 -19.06 17.24
N GLY A 300 6.52 -19.56 17.79
CA GLY A 300 6.66 -20.96 18.17
C GLY A 300 5.59 -21.38 19.20
N GLU A 301 5.39 -20.59 20.24
CA GLU A 301 4.39 -20.84 21.29
C GLU A 301 2.96 -20.67 20.75
N LYS A 302 2.68 -19.58 20.02
CA LYS A 302 1.37 -19.32 19.44
C LYS A 302 0.93 -20.42 18.48
N PHE A 303 1.83 -20.89 17.64
CA PHE A 303 1.53 -21.98 16.68
C PHE A 303 1.40 -23.34 17.36
N ALA A 304 2.15 -23.59 18.44
CA ALA A 304 2.02 -24.84 19.20
C ALA A 304 0.61 -24.97 19.84
N SER A 305 0.04 -23.86 20.28
CA SER A 305 -1.31 -23.82 20.88
C SER A 305 -2.45 -23.73 19.86
N LEU A 306 -2.17 -23.41 18.60
CA LEU A 306 -3.19 -23.21 17.56
C LEU A 306 -3.75 -24.55 17.09
N SER A 307 -5.06 -24.71 17.18
CA SER A 307 -5.79 -25.84 16.59
C SER A 307 -6.10 -25.61 15.11
N GLU A 308 -6.34 -26.70 14.37
CA GLU A 308 -6.79 -26.65 12.97
C GLU A 308 -8.17 -25.97 12.85
N GLU A 309 -9.05 -26.19 13.83
CA GLU A 309 -10.38 -25.57 13.89
C GLU A 309 -10.27 -24.04 14.00
N GLU A 310 -9.46 -23.53 14.91
CA GLU A 310 -9.22 -22.08 15.07
C GLU A 310 -8.63 -21.45 13.80
N TYR A 311 -7.71 -22.16 13.13
CA TYR A 311 -7.16 -21.71 11.86
C TYR A 311 -8.25 -21.57 10.79
N PHE A 312 -9.09 -22.58 10.60
CA PHE A 312 -10.16 -22.52 9.60
C PHE A 312 -11.27 -21.52 9.94
N GLU A 313 -11.48 -21.20 11.21
CA GLU A 313 -12.35 -20.08 11.61
C GLU A 313 -11.76 -18.72 11.16
N MET A 314 -10.44 -18.53 11.25
CA MET A 314 -9.79 -17.35 10.66
C MET A 314 -9.93 -17.34 9.13
N VAL A 315 -9.70 -18.47 8.46
CA VAL A 315 -9.83 -18.60 6.98
C VAL A 315 -11.26 -18.23 6.53
N LYS A 316 -12.29 -18.64 7.22
CA LYS A 316 -13.68 -18.24 6.91
C LYS A 316 -13.89 -16.73 6.99
N ARG A 317 -13.32 -16.07 7.99
CA ARG A 317 -13.38 -14.60 8.12
C ARG A 317 -12.56 -13.89 7.05
N VAL A 318 -11.37 -14.42 6.75
CA VAL A 318 -10.53 -13.96 5.63
C VAL A 318 -11.29 -14.01 4.31
N ALA A 319 -12.04 -15.08 4.04
CA ALA A 319 -12.82 -15.20 2.81
C ALA A 319 -13.83 -14.05 2.62
N VAL A 320 -14.48 -13.59 3.69
CA VAL A 320 -15.42 -12.45 3.65
C VAL A 320 -14.70 -11.15 3.26
N VAL A 321 -13.54 -10.88 3.88
CA VAL A 321 -12.76 -9.67 3.58
C VAL A 321 -12.11 -9.78 2.20
N SER A 322 -11.63 -10.96 1.82
CA SER A 322 -11.08 -11.25 0.48
C SER A 322 -12.04 -10.87 -0.64
N GLU A 323 -13.31 -11.27 -0.52
CA GLU A 323 -14.33 -10.91 -1.52
C GLU A 323 -14.52 -9.40 -1.63
N ARG A 324 -14.48 -8.66 -0.54
CA ARG A 324 -14.54 -7.20 -0.55
C ARG A 324 -13.33 -6.60 -1.28
N LEU A 325 -12.12 -7.06 -0.93
CA LEU A 325 -10.86 -6.59 -1.51
C LEU A 325 -10.81 -6.82 -3.03
N LYS A 326 -11.21 -8.01 -3.49
CA LYS A 326 -11.23 -8.38 -4.91
C LYS A 326 -12.22 -7.55 -5.74
N ASN A 327 -13.25 -7.03 -5.09
CA ASN A 327 -14.31 -6.24 -5.74
C ASN A 327 -14.13 -4.71 -5.57
N GLY A 328 -13.02 -4.23 -5.02
CA GLY A 328 -12.73 -2.80 -4.88
C GLY A 328 -13.67 -2.09 -3.89
N TYR A 329 -14.11 -2.81 -2.86
CA TYR A 329 -15.14 -2.32 -1.92
C TYR A 329 -14.67 -1.09 -1.14
N TYR A 330 -13.46 -1.12 -0.59
CA TYR A 330 -13.01 -0.09 0.35
C TYR A 330 -12.81 1.27 -0.32
N LEU A 331 -12.12 1.32 -1.45
CA LEU A 331 -11.98 2.56 -2.21
C LEU A 331 -13.33 3.05 -2.74
N THR A 332 -14.20 2.14 -3.18
CA THR A 332 -15.56 2.51 -3.62
C THR A 332 -16.35 3.17 -2.50
N GLN A 333 -16.26 2.71 -1.24
CA GLN A 333 -16.93 3.36 -0.11
C GLN A 333 -16.34 4.75 0.16
N ALA A 334 -15.01 4.90 0.22
CA ALA A 334 -14.37 6.20 0.41
C ALA A 334 -14.76 7.22 -0.67
N ILE A 335 -14.90 6.78 -1.93
CA ILE A 335 -15.35 7.65 -3.02
C ILE A 335 -16.81 8.05 -2.86
N LYS A 336 -17.69 7.15 -2.43
CA LYS A 336 -19.11 7.49 -2.16
C LYS A 336 -19.24 8.54 -1.07
N GLU A 337 -18.49 8.42 0.02
CA GLU A 337 -18.46 9.44 1.08
C GLU A 337 -18.05 10.82 0.54
N ILE A 338 -17.05 10.87 -0.36
CA ILE A 338 -16.64 12.12 -1.01
C ILE A 338 -17.73 12.70 -1.92
N GLU A 339 -18.51 11.85 -2.59
CA GLU A 339 -19.59 12.28 -3.49
C GLU A 339 -20.81 12.78 -2.75
N GLU A 340 -21.03 12.33 -1.51
CA GLU A 340 -22.12 12.72 -0.63
C GLU A 340 -21.80 13.99 0.19
N ALA A 341 -20.50 14.38 0.31
CA ALA A 341 -20.01 15.56 1.03
C ALA A 341 -20.05 16.84 0.14
#